data_31e11e3a485018a2d08e87b78e68d2a0
#
_entry.id   31e11e3a485018a2d08e87b78e68d2a0
#
_cell.length_a   1.000
_cell.length_b   1.000
_cell.length_c   1.000
_cell.angle_alpha   90.00
_cell.angle_beta   90.00
_cell.angle_gamma   90.00
#
_symmetry.space_group_name_H-M   'P 1'
#
loop_
_entity.id
_entity.type
_entity.pdbx_description
1 polymer ?
#
loop_
_entity_poly.entity_id
_entity_poly.type
_entity_poly.pdbx_seq_one_letter_code
_entity_poly.pdbx_strand_id
1 'polypeptide(L)'
;MKNNNKKKNNSNTKIPRFDTPKATSKIGICGLPLRADTYSGCTFGCTYCFSNNRKIMGHTGFQVANLKKLDNTLDRIFNKGEIKKDDLTQTLIADKITWHLGGMSDPFSHFEKDYHITKQFIDITNKYGISLLISTKSDTVYGADIRPELHSFQLSVSNVNNDKTLEPNVPDIESRYRFYRELKDKGFKVGIRIQPFIPNKSTLDIIEMFKDADNITIEGLKMVPQNEEHVKKTLAATNLTKDDFWFASLWNLKPEIKLEMYKPFIQKMEEYNIPYSIADNELRYISKNKCCCGDRLVKKALSFNTTALIQKYGIGYNRCDALCELGSCKDCECKKLFASHRQEGVVTVEDFINRNFHNKKNSVSKEFQRLTEDEFYKEYL
;
A
#
# COMPACT_ATOMS: atom_id res chain seq x y z
N MET A 1 49.36 -40.37 1.03
CA MET A 1 49.19 -38.93 1.29
C MET A 1 48.60 -38.31 0.03
N LYS A 2 47.31 -38.02 0.01
CA LYS A 2 46.67 -37.29 -1.09
C LYS A 2 46.03 -36.05 -0.43
N ASN A 3 46.62 -34.87 -0.76
CA ASN A 3 46.13 -33.56 -0.35
C ASN A 3 44.80 -33.26 -1.02
N ASN A 4 43.71 -33.25 -0.27
CA ASN A 4 42.43 -32.71 -0.67
C ASN A 4 42.42 -31.17 -0.47
N ASN A 5 42.82 -30.44 -1.50
CA ASN A 5 42.59 -29.00 -1.59
C ASN A 5 41.08 -28.77 -1.69
N LYS A 6 40.43 -28.39 -0.57
CA LYS A 6 39.11 -27.82 -0.55
C LYS A 6 39.18 -26.46 -1.27
N LYS A 7 38.76 -26.39 -2.52
CA LYS A 7 38.45 -25.14 -3.20
C LYS A 7 37.34 -24.40 -2.39
N LYS A 8 37.72 -23.33 -1.73
CA LYS A 8 36.77 -22.34 -1.22
C LYS A 8 36.06 -21.74 -2.46
N ASN A 9 34.85 -22.17 -2.71
CA ASN A 9 33.97 -21.49 -3.64
C ASN A 9 33.58 -20.13 -3.07
N ASN A 10 34.38 -19.10 -3.33
CA ASN A 10 33.97 -17.69 -3.22
C ASN A 10 33.03 -17.39 -4.39
N SER A 11 31.79 -17.83 -4.33
CA SER A 11 30.76 -17.34 -5.22
C SER A 11 30.36 -15.94 -4.73
N ASN A 12 31.03 -14.91 -5.22
CA ASN A 12 30.59 -13.51 -5.19
C ASN A 12 29.34 -13.39 -6.10
N THR A 13 28.27 -14.10 -5.79
CA THR A 13 26.99 -13.95 -6.49
C THR A 13 26.40 -12.61 -6.11
N LYS A 14 26.57 -11.65 -7.01
CA LYS A 14 26.04 -10.29 -6.87
C LYS A 14 24.52 -10.36 -6.72
N ILE A 15 23.97 -9.87 -5.61
CA ILE A 15 22.52 -9.85 -5.37
C ILE A 15 21.83 -9.13 -6.53
N PRO A 16 20.85 -9.75 -7.18
CA PRO A 16 20.08 -9.11 -8.24
C PRO A 16 19.37 -7.85 -7.75
N ARG A 17 19.16 -6.89 -8.63
CA ARG A 17 18.59 -5.59 -8.29
C ARG A 17 17.36 -5.28 -9.13
N PHE A 18 16.39 -4.62 -8.54
CA PHE A 18 15.20 -4.13 -9.23
C PHE A 18 15.04 -2.61 -9.11
N ASP A 19 14.32 -2.02 -10.06
CA ASP A 19 14.08 -0.58 -10.09
C ASP A 19 12.92 -0.20 -9.18
N THR A 20 13.12 0.87 -8.41
CA THR A 20 12.13 1.46 -7.49
C THR A 20 12.35 2.98 -7.42
N PRO A 21 11.33 3.82 -7.19
CA PRO A 21 9.91 3.50 -7.16
C PRO A 21 9.34 3.16 -8.55
N LYS A 22 8.12 2.62 -8.55
CA LYS A 22 7.33 2.43 -9.78
C LYS A 22 5.94 3.01 -9.62
N ALA A 23 5.41 3.62 -10.68
CA ALA A 23 4.01 3.98 -10.72
C ALA A 23 3.14 2.71 -10.74
N THR A 24 2.12 2.67 -9.87
CA THR A 24 1.19 1.55 -9.84
C THR A 24 0.26 1.59 -11.05
N SER A 25 -0.12 0.41 -11.57
CA SER A 25 -1.16 0.30 -12.60
C SER A 25 -2.55 0.75 -12.12
N LYS A 26 -2.70 1.00 -10.82
CA LYS A 26 -3.96 1.46 -10.19
C LYS A 26 -3.99 2.98 -9.95
N ILE A 27 -3.27 3.74 -10.74
CA ILE A 27 -3.13 5.19 -10.55
C ILE A 27 -4.49 5.92 -10.47
N GLY A 28 -5.47 5.48 -11.22
CA GLY A 28 -6.80 6.09 -11.20
C GLY A 28 -7.62 5.83 -9.94
N ILE A 29 -7.14 4.97 -9.04
CA ILE A 29 -7.82 4.66 -7.77
C ILE A 29 -6.92 4.86 -6.55
N CYS A 30 -5.67 5.23 -6.74
CA CYS A 30 -4.67 5.35 -5.68
C CYS A 30 -4.16 6.79 -5.60
N GLY A 31 -4.37 7.44 -4.47
CA GLY A 31 -3.82 8.79 -4.21
C GLY A 31 -2.29 8.79 -4.08
N LEU A 32 -1.67 7.64 -3.76
CA LEU A 32 -0.22 7.46 -3.68
C LEU A 32 0.25 6.44 -4.73
N PRO A 33 0.34 6.84 -6.00
CA PRO A 33 0.65 5.91 -7.08
C PRO A 33 2.12 5.48 -7.13
N LEU A 34 3.04 6.20 -6.49
CA LEU A 34 4.44 5.82 -6.43
C LEU A 34 4.68 4.82 -5.32
N ARG A 35 4.90 3.57 -5.69
CA ARG A 35 5.22 2.49 -4.76
C ARG A 35 6.70 2.19 -4.79
N ALA A 36 7.28 2.16 -3.59
CA ALA A 36 8.67 1.82 -3.37
C ALA A 36 8.75 0.60 -2.45
N ASP A 37 9.56 -0.36 -2.84
CA ASP A 37 9.98 -1.47 -2.00
C ASP A 37 11.50 -1.57 -2.08
N THR A 38 12.16 -1.93 -0.99
CA THR A 38 13.61 -2.03 -0.91
C THR A 38 14.11 -3.47 -1.05
N TYR A 39 13.21 -4.43 -0.79
CA TYR A 39 13.44 -5.86 -0.90
C TYR A 39 12.34 -6.53 -1.71
N SER A 40 12.65 -7.61 -2.40
CA SER A 40 11.65 -8.41 -3.14
C SER A 40 10.87 -9.39 -2.27
N GLY A 41 11.20 -9.51 -0.99
CA GLY A 41 10.56 -10.39 -0.03
C GLY A 41 10.63 -9.84 1.39
N CYS A 42 10.02 -10.55 2.32
CA CYS A 42 9.91 -10.16 3.72
C CYS A 42 10.16 -11.39 4.61
N THR A 43 10.90 -11.22 5.71
CA THR A 43 11.24 -12.29 6.66
C THR A 43 10.19 -12.52 7.73
N PHE A 44 9.18 -11.66 7.84
CA PHE A 44 8.13 -11.81 8.87
C PHE A 44 7.27 -13.06 8.67
N GLY A 45 7.15 -13.55 7.43
CA GLY A 45 6.54 -14.84 7.14
C GLY A 45 5.05 -14.95 7.47
N CYS A 46 4.32 -13.84 7.49
CA CYS A 46 2.89 -13.83 7.82
C CYS A 46 2.13 -14.84 6.96
N THR A 47 1.35 -15.71 7.60
CA THR A 47 0.62 -16.81 6.95
C THR A 47 -0.34 -16.32 5.88
N TYR A 48 -1.00 -15.21 6.13
CA TYR A 48 -1.98 -14.58 5.22
C TYR A 48 -1.34 -13.68 4.14
N CYS A 49 -0.01 -13.55 4.08
CA CYS A 49 0.63 -12.58 3.20
C CYS A 49 0.39 -12.89 1.72
N PHE A 50 -0.48 -12.10 1.08
CA PHE A 50 -0.75 -12.26 -0.34
C PHE A 50 0.45 -11.90 -1.22
N SER A 51 1.31 -11.00 -0.76
CA SER A 51 2.47 -10.54 -1.51
C SER A 51 3.50 -11.65 -1.69
N ASN A 52 3.90 -12.32 -0.62
CA ASN A 52 4.86 -13.44 -0.66
C ASN A 52 4.34 -14.65 -1.45
N ASN A 53 3.03 -14.73 -1.67
CA ASN A 53 2.40 -15.85 -2.36
C ASN A 53 2.05 -15.56 -3.83
N ARG A 54 2.35 -14.35 -4.34
CA ARG A 54 2.17 -14.00 -5.74
C ARG A 54 3.36 -14.42 -6.59
N LYS A 55 3.19 -15.42 -7.45
CA LYS A 55 4.17 -15.72 -8.52
C LYS A 55 4.30 -14.61 -9.57
N ILE A 56 3.36 -13.68 -9.60
CA ILE A 56 3.18 -12.66 -10.66
C ILE A 56 4.22 -11.55 -10.60
N MET A 57 4.99 -11.43 -9.52
CA MET A 57 5.97 -10.33 -9.39
C MET A 57 7.29 -10.59 -10.15
N GLY A 58 7.42 -11.72 -10.85
CA GLY A 58 8.64 -12.05 -11.61
C GLY A 58 9.89 -12.19 -10.75
N HIS A 59 9.74 -12.19 -9.42
CA HIS A 59 10.84 -12.29 -8.49
C HIS A 59 11.21 -13.77 -8.29
N THR A 60 12.11 -14.24 -9.10
CA THR A 60 12.72 -15.56 -8.96
C THR A 60 13.88 -15.48 -7.97
N GLY A 61 13.59 -15.20 -6.71
CA GLY A 61 14.62 -15.14 -5.66
C GLY A 61 14.71 -13.78 -4.95
N PHE A 62 15.66 -13.71 -4.01
CA PHE A 62 15.94 -12.51 -3.24
C PHE A 62 16.61 -11.43 -4.11
N GLN A 63 16.03 -10.25 -4.13
CA GLN A 63 16.54 -9.08 -4.83
C GLN A 63 16.45 -7.83 -3.94
N VAL A 64 17.25 -6.82 -4.26
CA VAL A 64 17.26 -5.53 -3.55
C VAL A 64 17.07 -4.36 -4.52
N ALA A 65 16.65 -3.23 -3.98
CA ALA A 65 16.50 -2.00 -4.76
C ALA A 65 17.81 -1.55 -5.43
N ASN A 66 17.72 -1.04 -6.66
CA ASN A 66 18.85 -0.48 -7.39
C ASN A 66 19.12 0.97 -6.97
N LEU A 67 19.77 1.15 -5.83
CA LEU A 67 20.02 2.47 -5.22
C LEU A 67 20.84 3.40 -6.12
N LYS A 68 21.83 2.87 -6.86
CA LYS A 68 22.61 3.66 -7.81
C LYS A 68 21.75 4.25 -8.92
N LYS A 69 20.83 3.44 -9.47
CA LYS A 69 19.90 3.92 -10.51
C LYS A 69 18.91 4.92 -9.93
N LEU A 70 18.46 4.71 -8.70
CA LEU A 70 17.58 5.63 -7.98
C LEU A 70 18.27 7.00 -7.84
N ASP A 71 19.46 7.07 -7.23
CA ASP A 71 20.18 8.32 -7.01
C ASP A 71 20.46 9.05 -8.33
N ASN A 72 20.92 8.35 -9.37
CA ASN A 72 21.13 8.92 -10.69
C ASN A 72 19.85 9.48 -11.33
N THR A 73 18.71 8.83 -11.08
CA THR A 73 17.41 9.29 -11.61
C THR A 73 16.97 10.56 -10.90
N LEU A 74 17.11 10.61 -9.57
CA LEU A 74 16.75 11.77 -8.76
C LEU A 74 17.68 12.96 -9.04
N ASP A 75 18.99 12.71 -9.18
CA ASP A 75 19.97 13.74 -9.57
C ASP A 75 19.60 14.40 -10.91
N ARG A 76 19.25 13.57 -11.90
CA ARG A 76 18.83 14.06 -13.20
C ARG A 76 17.56 14.91 -13.14
N ILE A 77 16.55 14.45 -12.37
CA ILE A 77 15.28 15.18 -12.24
C ILE A 77 15.46 16.48 -11.48
N PHE A 78 16.10 16.46 -10.30
CA PHE A 78 16.08 17.60 -9.40
C PHE A 78 17.26 18.56 -9.58
N ASN A 79 18.43 18.08 -9.99
CA ASN A 79 19.60 18.93 -10.17
C ASN A 79 19.79 19.39 -11.63
N LYS A 80 19.36 18.55 -12.61
CA LYS A 80 19.51 18.89 -14.03
C LYS A 80 18.20 19.28 -14.72
N GLY A 81 17.06 19.12 -14.05
CA GLY A 81 15.75 19.43 -14.63
C GLY A 81 15.32 18.52 -15.77
N GLU A 82 15.95 17.35 -15.90
CA GLU A 82 15.71 16.42 -17.01
C GLU A 82 14.71 15.34 -16.62
N ILE A 83 13.52 15.37 -17.17
CA ILE A 83 12.50 14.34 -17.03
C ILE A 83 12.41 13.60 -18.37
N LYS A 84 12.44 12.27 -18.34
CA LYS A 84 12.19 11.50 -19.55
C LYS A 84 10.78 11.77 -20.04
N LYS A 85 10.67 12.19 -21.28
CA LYS A 85 9.38 12.32 -21.95
C LYS A 85 8.68 10.96 -21.92
N ASP A 86 7.38 10.97 -21.65
CA ASP A 86 6.53 9.78 -21.57
C ASP A 86 6.84 8.80 -20.41
N ASP A 87 7.53 9.24 -19.36
CA ASP A 87 7.80 8.46 -18.15
C ASP A 87 6.95 8.97 -16.98
N LEU A 88 5.78 8.35 -16.78
CA LEU A 88 4.86 8.72 -15.70
C LEU A 88 5.52 8.67 -14.32
N THR A 89 6.38 7.69 -14.06
CA THR A 89 7.07 7.58 -12.76
C THR A 89 7.91 8.81 -12.50
N GLN A 90 8.68 9.27 -13.50
CA GLN A 90 9.52 10.47 -13.35
C GLN A 90 8.70 11.76 -13.22
N THR A 91 7.57 11.86 -13.93
CA THR A 91 6.64 12.99 -13.79
C THR A 91 6.11 13.09 -12.35
N LEU A 92 5.64 11.97 -11.79
CA LEU A 92 5.15 11.91 -10.41
C LEU A 92 6.26 12.20 -9.38
N ILE A 93 7.48 11.77 -9.65
CA ILE A 93 8.67 12.07 -8.82
C ILE A 93 8.95 13.58 -8.85
N ALA A 94 8.99 14.19 -10.02
CA ALA A 94 9.24 15.62 -10.18
C ALA A 94 8.18 16.47 -9.49
N ASP A 95 6.93 16.02 -9.50
CA ASP A 95 5.82 16.62 -8.78
C ASP A 95 5.88 16.41 -7.26
N LYS A 96 6.87 15.70 -6.75
CA LYS A 96 7.02 15.38 -5.33
C LYS A 96 5.78 14.75 -4.70
N ILE A 97 5.07 13.90 -5.45
CA ILE A 97 4.01 13.06 -4.88
C ILE A 97 4.64 12.18 -3.81
N THR A 98 4.01 12.05 -2.65
CA THR A 98 4.50 11.18 -1.55
C THR A 98 4.61 9.73 -2.01
N TRP A 99 5.73 9.07 -1.72
CA TRP A 99 5.92 7.67 -2.08
C TRP A 99 5.43 6.77 -0.95
N HIS A 100 4.82 5.65 -1.33
CA HIS A 100 4.44 4.60 -0.40
C HIS A 100 5.55 3.55 -0.34
N LEU A 101 6.34 3.57 0.75
CA LEU A 101 7.40 2.59 1.02
C LEU A 101 6.83 1.41 1.82
N GLY A 102 7.10 0.19 1.37
CA GLY A 102 6.63 -1.02 2.06
C GLY A 102 5.26 -1.50 1.61
N GLY A 103 4.90 -1.29 0.34
CA GLY A 103 3.61 -1.71 -0.21
C GLY A 103 3.50 -3.21 -0.49
N MET A 104 4.62 -3.88 -0.78
CA MET A 104 4.67 -5.29 -1.13
C MET A 104 5.60 -6.11 -0.23
N SER A 105 6.62 -5.49 0.33
CA SER A 105 7.52 -6.10 1.32
C SER A 105 7.70 -5.15 2.49
N ASP A 106 8.04 -5.67 3.66
CA ASP A 106 8.33 -4.81 4.81
C ASP A 106 9.75 -4.24 4.69
N PRO A 107 9.92 -2.91 4.67
CA PRO A 107 11.22 -2.26 4.51
C PRO A 107 12.16 -2.50 5.70
N PHE A 108 11.59 -2.79 6.87
CA PHE A 108 12.32 -3.04 8.11
C PHE A 108 12.18 -4.48 8.60
N SER A 109 11.95 -5.43 7.67
CA SER A 109 12.10 -6.85 8.00
C SER A 109 13.56 -7.19 8.34
N HIS A 110 13.84 -8.37 8.87
CA HIS A 110 15.17 -8.75 9.32
C HIS A 110 16.27 -8.62 8.25
N PHE A 111 15.91 -8.59 6.95
CA PHE A 111 16.86 -8.28 5.89
C PHE A 111 17.55 -6.92 6.09
N GLU A 112 16.85 -5.95 6.67
CA GLU A 112 17.43 -4.61 6.85
C GLU A 112 18.57 -4.61 7.87
N LYS A 113 18.55 -5.51 8.84
CA LYS A 113 19.66 -5.71 9.80
C LYS A 113 20.98 -6.05 9.11
N ASP A 114 20.92 -6.83 8.03
CA ASP A 114 22.11 -7.36 7.35
C ASP A 114 22.51 -6.54 6.13
N TYR A 115 21.54 -6.01 5.37
CA TYR A 115 21.79 -5.40 4.07
C TYR A 115 21.71 -3.86 4.06
N HIS A 116 21.02 -3.25 5.02
CA HIS A 116 20.88 -1.78 5.16
C HIS A 116 20.43 -1.06 3.86
N ILE A 117 19.61 -1.72 3.05
CA ILE A 117 19.13 -1.15 1.78
C ILE A 117 18.08 -0.06 2.01
N THR A 118 17.19 -0.26 2.98
CA THR A 118 16.16 0.73 3.33
C THR A 118 16.79 1.98 3.92
N LYS A 119 17.79 1.81 4.79
CA LYS A 119 18.55 2.93 5.34
C LYS A 119 19.15 3.77 4.21
N GLN A 120 19.89 3.15 3.30
CA GLN A 120 20.52 3.86 2.17
C GLN A 120 19.47 4.47 1.23
N PHE A 121 18.32 3.80 1.03
CA PHE A 121 17.20 4.33 0.25
C PHE A 121 16.66 5.62 0.88
N ILE A 122 16.47 5.64 2.19
CA ILE A 122 16.00 6.81 2.96
C ILE A 122 17.04 7.93 2.89
N ASP A 123 18.32 7.63 3.05
CA ASP A 123 19.40 8.63 2.92
C ASP A 123 19.37 9.31 1.53
N ILE A 124 19.15 8.52 0.46
CA ILE A 124 19.04 9.06 -0.90
C ILE A 124 17.77 9.92 -1.04
N THR A 125 16.61 9.44 -0.58
CA THR A 125 15.36 10.20 -0.71
C THR A 125 15.39 11.49 0.10
N ASN A 126 16.03 11.49 1.27
CA ASN A 126 16.25 12.68 2.10
C ASN A 126 17.05 13.76 1.40
N LYS A 127 18.10 13.38 0.66
CA LYS A 127 18.94 14.31 -0.11
C LYS A 127 18.10 15.16 -1.09
N TYR A 128 17.01 14.60 -1.63
CA TYR A 128 16.14 15.29 -2.59
C TYR A 128 14.82 15.78 -1.99
N GLY A 129 14.64 15.66 -0.69
CA GLY A 129 13.43 16.11 0.01
C GLY A 129 12.16 15.35 -0.39
N ILE A 130 12.30 14.06 -0.66
CA ILE A 130 11.17 13.19 -1.04
C ILE A 130 10.42 12.76 0.23
N SER A 131 9.11 12.98 0.25
CA SER A 131 8.27 12.52 1.35
C SER A 131 7.89 11.03 1.19
N LEU A 132 7.94 10.30 2.31
CA LEU A 132 7.61 8.88 2.36
C LEU A 132 6.47 8.63 3.35
N LEU A 133 5.51 7.82 2.96
CA LEU A 133 4.62 7.09 3.85
C LEU A 133 5.19 5.68 4.01
N ILE A 134 5.64 5.33 5.20
CA ILE A 134 6.34 4.07 5.49
C ILE A 134 5.38 3.10 6.15
N SER A 135 5.09 1.98 5.48
CA SER A 135 4.26 0.90 6.03
C SER A 135 5.15 -0.23 6.56
N THR A 136 4.98 -0.59 7.83
CA THR A 136 5.80 -1.64 8.46
C THR A 136 5.07 -2.36 9.59
N LYS A 137 5.50 -3.59 9.87
CA LYS A 137 5.19 -4.38 11.07
C LYS A 137 6.36 -4.43 12.06
N SER A 138 7.47 -3.78 11.72
CA SER A 138 8.66 -3.72 12.57
C SER A 138 8.45 -2.83 13.79
N ASP A 139 9.26 -3.03 14.79
CA ASP A 139 9.41 -2.20 15.98
C ASP A 139 10.70 -1.37 15.98
N THR A 140 11.38 -1.29 14.83
CA THR A 140 12.64 -0.57 14.65
C THR A 140 12.83 -0.12 13.21
N VAL A 141 13.70 0.88 13.02
CA VAL A 141 14.13 1.41 11.70
C VAL A 141 15.61 1.13 11.39
N TYR A 142 16.27 0.30 12.18
CA TYR A 142 17.68 -0.10 11.99
C TYR A 142 18.64 1.08 11.70
N GLY A 143 18.46 2.22 12.39
CA GLY A 143 19.32 3.39 12.25
C GLY A 143 19.12 4.19 10.95
N ALA A 144 18.01 4.03 10.25
CA ALA A 144 17.65 4.90 9.15
C ALA A 144 17.42 6.35 9.63
N ASP A 145 17.83 7.32 8.83
CA ASP A 145 17.65 8.77 9.13
C ASP A 145 16.21 9.21 8.82
N ILE A 146 15.29 8.80 9.72
CA ILE A 146 13.89 9.20 9.63
C ILE A 146 13.69 10.62 10.15
N ARG A 147 12.86 11.41 9.44
CA ARG A 147 12.60 12.82 9.72
C ARG A 147 11.10 13.12 9.71
N PRO A 148 10.53 13.71 10.77
CA PRO A 148 9.09 13.95 10.86
C PRO A 148 8.57 14.94 9.81
N GLU A 149 9.41 15.83 9.31
CA GLU A 149 9.07 16.75 8.23
C GLU A 149 8.97 16.08 6.85
N LEU A 150 9.53 14.89 6.65
CA LEU A 150 9.50 14.14 5.39
C LEU A 150 8.72 12.84 5.49
N HIS A 151 8.73 12.20 6.65
CA HIS A 151 8.25 10.85 6.80
C HIS A 151 7.02 10.75 7.72
N SER A 152 6.12 9.87 7.35
CA SER A 152 5.01 9.40 8.19
C SER A 152 4.98 7.89 8.20
N PHE A 153 4.33 7.31 9.18
CA PHE A 153 4.29 5.87 9.37
C PHE A 153 2.86 5.33 9.33
N GLN A 154 2.72 4.13 8.77
CA GLN A 154 1.58 3.26 8.99
C GLN A 154 2.08 1.96 9.64
N LEU A 155 1.83 1.79 10.93
CA LEU A 155 2.14 0.53 11.61
C LEU A 155 1.02 -0.47 11.33
N SER A 156 1.38 -1.62 10.73
CA SER A 156 0.41 -2.67 10.43
C SER A 156 0.16 -3.51 11.68
N VAL A 157 -1.09 -3.52 12.16
CA VAL A 157 -1.54 -4.28 13.33
C VAL A 157 -2.81 -5.04 12.95
N SER A 158 -2.69 -6.34 12.73
CA SER A 158 -3.83 -7.21 12.38
C SER A 158 -4.48 -7.83 13.62
N ASN A 159 -3.72 -7.99 14.70
CA ASN A 159 -4.18 -8.48 16.00
C ASN A 159 -3.27 -7.96 17.12
N VAL A 160 -3.76 -8.01 18.35
CA VAL A 160 -3.02 -7.61 19.57
C VAL A 160 -2.60 -8.79 20.44
N ASN A 161 -2.90 -10.01 20.05
CA ASN A 161 -2.71 -11.23 20.86
C ASN A 161 -1.39 -11.96 20.55
N ASN A 162 -0.47 -11.35 19.79
CA ASN A 162 0.80 -11.97 19.40
C ASN A 162 0.64 -13.35 18.74
N ASP A 163 -0.39 -13.53 17.90
CA ASP A 163 -0.72 -14.82 17.28
C ASP A 163 0.38 -15.24 16.29
N LYS A 164 1.31 -16.08 16.77
CA LYS A 164 2.44 -16.57 15.97
C LYS A 164 2.02 -17.57 14.87
N THR A 165 0.79 -18.05 14.86
CA THR A 165 0.25 -18.83 13.73
C THR A 165 -0.05 -17.93 12.53
N LEU A 166 -0.39 -16.68 12.77
CA LEU A 166 -0.64 -15.65 11.77
C LEU A 166 0.63 -14.86 11.41
N GLU A 167 1.40 -14.46 12.41
CA GLU A 167 2.55 -13.54 12.30
C GLU A 167 3.81 -14.11 13.00
N PRO A 168 4.41 -15.21 12.48
CA PRO A 168 5.44 -15.97 13.20
C PRO A 168 6.67 -15.18 13.61
N ASN A 169 7.13 -14.26 12.76
CA ASN A 169 8.37 -13.51 13.01
C ASN A 169 8.14 -11.99 13.13
N VAL A 170 6.89 -11.56 13.29
CA VAL A 170 6.56 -10.15 13.56
C VAL A 170 6.88 -9.88 15.04
N PRO A 171 7.47 -8.71 15.38
CA PRO A 171 7.67 -8.29 16.76
C PRO A 171 6.36 -8.27 17.55
N ASP A 172 6.45 -8.50 18.85
CA ASP A 172 5.29 -8.52 19.73
C ASP A 172 4.61 -7.15 19.78
N ILE A 173 3.30 -7.13 20.08
CA ILE A 173 2.51 -5.91 20.06
C ILE A 173 3.03 -4.85 21.04
N GLU A 174 3.56 -5.28 22.18
CA GLU A 174 4.14 -4.40 23.19
C GLU A 174 5.37 -3.67 22.65
N SER A 175 6.22 -4.34 21.88
CA SER A 175 7.39 -3.72 21.22
C SER A 175 6.96 -2.75 20.13
N ARG A 176 5.98 -3.13 19.32
CA ARG A 176 5.40 -2.24 18.28
C ARG A 176 4.69 -1.03 18.89
N TYR A 177 4.02 -1.20 20.06
CA TYR A 177 3.41 -0.09 20.76
C TYR A 177 4.45 0.88 21.34
N ARG A 178 5.56 0.37 21.94
CA ARG A 178 6.67 1.24 22.36
C ARG A 178 7.24 2.03 21.19
N PHE A 179 7.46 1.38 20.06
CA PHE A 179 7.94 2.04 18.85
C PHE A 179 6.92 3.09 18.33
N TYR A 180 5.64 2.79 18.38
CA TYR A 180 4.58 3.77 18.09
C TYR A 180 4.70 5.01 18.98
N ARG A 181 4.84 4.82 20.28
CA ARG A 181 5.00 5.94 21.23
C ARG A 181 6.26 6.75 20.94
N GLU A 182 7.39 6.09 20.71
CA GLU A 182 8.65 6.77 20.32
C GLU A 182 8.51 7.63 19.08
N LEU A 183 7.82 7.15 18.07
CA LEU A 183 7.55 7.92 16.86
C LEU A 183 6.66 9.13 17.14
N LYS A 184 5.58 8.96 17.92
CA LYS A 184 4.69 10.05 18.31
C LYS A 184 5.45 11.11 19.12
N ASP A 185 6.25 10.71 20.08
CA ASP A 185 7.04 11.61 20.93
C ASP A 185 8.09 12.40 20.15
N LYS A 186 8.59 11.83 19.05
CA LYS A 186 9.48 12.50 18.08
C LYS A 186 8.72 13.38 17.05
N GLY A 187 7.41 13.50 17.17
CA GLY A 187 6.58 14.37 16.33
C GLY A 187 6.19 13.77 14.96
N PHE A 188 6.38 12.47 14.74
CA PHE A 188 5.91 11.83 13.52
C PHE A 188 4.38 11.73 13.49
N LYS A 189 3.82 11.82 12.27
CA LYS A 189 2.46 11.39 12.01
C LYS A 189 2.44 9.87 11.89
N VAL A 190 1.67 9.21 12.74
CA VAL A 190 1.60 7.74 12.81
C VAL A 190 0.17 7.26 12.74
N GLY A 191 -0.14 6.52 11.69
CA GLY A 191 -1.40 5.80 11.56
C GLY A 191 -1.25 4.31 11.86
N ILE A 192 -2.38 3.67 12.12
CA ILE A 192 -2.48 2.22 12.27
C ILE A 192 -3.17 1.65 11.03
N ARG A 193 -2.64 0.54 10.53
CA ARG A 193 -3.21 -0.19 9.40
C ARG A 193 -3.65 -1.58 9.84
N ILE A 194 -4.96 -1.76 9.99
CA ILE A 194 -5.56 -3.08 10.23
C ILE A 194 -5.68 -3.78 8.87
N GLN A 195 -4.55 -4.33 8.43
CA GLN A 195 -4.46 -5.04 7.15
C GLN A 195 -3.55 -6.26 7.27
N PRO A 196 -4.12 -7.45 7.09
CA PRO A 196 -5.54 -7.67 6.85
C PRO A 196 -6.38 -7.49 8.13
N PHE A 197 -7.61 -7.00 7.95
CA PHE A 197 -8.65 -7.22 8.93
C PHE A 197 -9.09 -8.69 8.84
N ILE A 198 -9.03 -9.40 9.96
CA ILE A 198 -9.34 -10.81 10.04
C ILE A 198 -10.49 -10.98 11.05
N PRO A 199 -11.68 -11.44 10.63
CA PRO A 199 -12.78 -11.72 11.54
C PRO A 199 -12.34 -12.58 12.74
N ASN A 200 -12.80 -12.24 13.94
CA ASN A 200 -12.48 -12.92 15.22
C ASN A 200 -10.99 -12.87 15.66
N LYS A 201 -10.12 -12.21 14.91
CA LYS A 201 -8.70 -12.00 15.26
C LYS A 201 -8.35 -10.52 15.40
N SER A 202 -8.92 -9.67 14.54
CA SER A 202 -8.85 -8.22 14.70
C SER A 202 -9.94 -7.81 15.69
N THR A 203 -9.56 -7.21 16.82
CA THR A 203 -10.48 -6.84 17.91
C THR A 203 -10.48 -5.34 18.16
N LEU A 204 -11.47 -4.84 18.85
CA LEU A 204 -11.58 -3.42 19.21
C LEU A 204 -10.42 -2.94 20.09
N ASP A 205 -9.71 -3.86 20.76
CA ASP A 205 -8.50 -3.53 21.53
C ASP A 205 -7.44 -2.81 20.71
N ILE A 206 -7.41 -3.02 19.37
CA ILE A 206 -6.53 -2.27 18.47
C ILE A 206 -6.86 -0.78 18.55
N ILE A 207 -8.15 -0.42 18.52
CA ILE A 207 -8.59 0.98 18.57
C ILE A 207 -8.29 1.57 19.95
N GLU A 208 -8.54 0.80 21.02
CA GLU A 208 -8.27 1.25 22.40
C GLU A 208 -6.77 1.51 22.61
N MET A 209 -5.92 0.60 22.15
CA MET A 209 -4.46 0.71 22.29
C MET A 209 -3.91 1.93 21.54
N PHE A 210 -4.45 2.24 20.37
CA PHE A 210 -3.96 3.29 19.47
C PHE A 210 -4.93 4.46 19.31
N LYS A 211 -5.68 4.80 20.36
CA LYS A 211 -6.74 5.83 20.33
C LYS A 211 -6.29 7.24 19.96
N ASP A 212 -4.99 7.53 20.03
CA ASP A 212 -4.38 8.80 19.61
C ASP A 212 -3.67 8.72 18.25
N ALA A 213 -3.98 7.69 17.46
CA ALA A 213 -3.44 7.55 16.10
C ALA A 213 -3.90 8.69 15.18
N ASP A 214 -3.02 9.15 14.30
CA ASP A 214 -3.34 10.20 13.32
C ASP A 214 -4.31 9.70 12.23
N ASN A 215 -4.42 8.39 12.05
CA ASN A 215 -5.38 7.73 11.18
C ASN A 215 -5.44 6.22 11.48
N ILE A 216 -6.60 5.61 11.29
CA ILE A 216 -6.72 4.15 11.25
C ILE A 216 -7.24 3.74 9.86
N THR A 217 -6.52 2.84 9.20
CA THR A 217 -6.92 2.29 7.90
C THR A 217 -7.32 0.83 8.07
N ILE A 218 -8.48 0.45 7.53
CA ILE A 218 -8.98 -0.93 7.55
C ILE A 218 -9.00 -1.47 6.12
N GLU A 219 -8.54 -2.70 5.92
CA GLU A 219 -8.67 -3.45 4.67
C GLU A 219 -8.81 -4.94 4.96
N GLY A 220 -9.83 -5.58 4.39
CA GLY A 220 -10.16 -6.98 4.62
C GLY A 220 -9.12 -7.96 4.09
N LEU A 221 -9.16 -9.17 4.64
CA LEU A 221 -8.30 -10.28 4.24
C LEU A 221 -8.45 -10.61 2.74
N LYS A 222 -7.28 -10.83 2.09
CA LYS A 222 -7.19 -11.24 0.69
C LYS A 222 -6.29 -12.46 0.57
N MET A 223 -6.63 -13.41 -0.30
CA MET A 223 -5.84 -14.61 -0.57
C MET A 223 -5.54 -14.75 -2.05
N VAL A 224 -4.42 -15.40 -2.37
CA VAL A 224 -3.99 -15.71 -3.75
C VAL A 224 -4.57 -17.06 -4.16
N PRO A 225 -5.59 -17.12 -5.03
CA PRO A 225 -6.30 -18.36 -5.34
C PRO A 225 -5.44 -19.41 -6.06
N GLN A 226 -4.40 -18.96 -6.76
CA GLN A 226 -3.48 -19.84 -7.50
C GLN A 226 -2.47 -20.55 -6.60
N ASN A 227 -2.41 -20.20 -5.31
CA ASN A 227 -1.57 -20.87 -4.32
C ASN A 227 -2.46 -21.58 -3.31
N GLU A 228 -2.79 -22.84 -3.61
CA GLU A 228 -3.69 -23.65 -2.77
C GLU A 228 -3.16 -23.87 -1.35
N GLU A 229 -1.84 -24.00 -1.20
CA GLU A 229 -1.21 -24.16 0.12
C GLU A 229 -1.39 -22.89 0.95
N HIS A 230 -1.19 -21.72 0.34
CA HIS A 230 -1.46 -20.43 0.99
C HIS A 230 -2.93 -20.30 1.41
N VAL A 231 -3.86 -20.63 0.52
CA VAL A 231 -5.31 -20.59 0.83
C VAL A 231 -5.61 -21.52 2.00
N LYS A 232 -5.17 -22.78 1.94
CA LYS A 232 -5.40 -23.77 3.01
C LYS A 232 -4.85 -23.32 4.36
N LYS A 233 -3.59 -22.83 4.40
CA LYS A 233 -2.95 -22.34 5.62
C LYS A 233 -3.68 -21.12 6.18
N THR A 234 -4.06 -20.18 5.32
CA THR A 234 -4.75 -18.95 5.73
C THR A 234 -6.12 -19.25 6.31
N LEU A 235 -6.92 -20.10 5.65
CA LEU A 235 -8.23 -20.52 6.15
C LEU A 235 -8.11 -21.21 7.51
N ALA A 236 -7.15 -22.14 7.66
CA ALA A 236 -6.93 -22.83 8.93
C ALA A 236 -6.53 -21.88 10.07
N ALA A 237 -5.63 -20.90 9.80
CA ALA A 237 -5.17 -19.94 10.79
C ALA A 237 -6.22 -18.89 11.17
N THR A 238 -7.21 -18.64 10.30
CA THR A 238 -8.23 -17.61 10.50
C THR A 238 -9.59 -18.16 10.93
N ASN A 239 -9.79 -19.49 10.89
CA ASN A 239 -11.06 -20.17 11.09
C ASN A 239 -12.16 -19.69 10.12
N LEU A 240 -11.78 -19.34 8.89
CA LEU A 240 -12.68 -18.96 7.82
C LEU A 240 -12.83 -20.10 6.81
N THR A 241 -13.87 -20.02 6.01
CA THR A 241 -14.16 -20.96 4.92
C THR A 241 -14.05 -20.27 3.56
N LYS A 242 -14.06 -21.02 2.47
CA LYS A 242 -14.10 -20.43 1.12
C LYS A 242 -15.39 -19.66 0.86
N ASP A 243 -16.47 -20.04 1.54
CA ASP A 243 -17.77 -19.40 1.40
C ASP A 243 -17.82 -17.98 1.96
N ASP A 244 -16.86 -17.61 2.81
CA ASP A 244 -16.71 -16.25 3.34
C ASP A 244 -16.07 -15.29 2.33
N PHE A 245 -15.64 -15.81 1.17
CA PHE A 245 -14.91 -15.03 0.18
C PHE A 245 -15.66 -14.97 -1.16
N TRP A 246 -15.36 -13.92 -1.90
CA TRP A 246 -15.72 -13.76 -3.30
C TRP A 246 -14.48 -13.50 -4.15
N PHE A 247 -14.57 -13.78 -5.43
CA PHE A 247 -13.44 -13.69 -6.34
C PHE A 247 -13.45 -12.39 -7.15
N ALA A 248 -12.41 -11.57 -6.97
CA ALA A 248 -12.12 -10.42 -7.81
C ALA A 248 -10.61 -10.32 -8.02
N SER A 249 -10.06 -11.09 -8.94
CA SER A 249 -8.62 -11.29 -9.16
C SER A 249 -7.85 -11.93 -7.97
N LEU A 250 -8.31 -11.73 -6.77
CA LEU A 250 -7.95 -12.40 -5.52
C LEU A 250 -9.23 -12.89 -4.85
N TRP A 251 -9.11 -13.82 -3.93
CA TRP A 251 -10.17 -14.12 -2.97
C TRP A 251 -10.19 -12.98 -1.95
N ASN A 252 -11.31 -12.27 -1.87
CA ASN A 252 -11.55 -11.19 -0.92
C ASN A 252 -12.68 -11.60 0.03
N LEU A 253 -12.63 -11.21 1.29
CA LEU A 253 -13.79 -11.32 2.17
C LEU A 253 -15.01 -10.66 1.52
N LYS A 254 -16.18 -11.27 1.67
CA LYS A 254 -17.42 -10.71 1.14
C LYS A 254 -17.70 -9.34 1.72
N PRO A 255 -18.21 -8.38 0.91
CA PRO A 255 -18.51 -7.04 1.37
C PRO A 255 -19.45 -7.00 2.58
N GLU A 256 -20.44 -7.89 2.60
CA GLU A 256 -21.43 -8.01 3.67
C GLU A 256 -20.75 -8.33 5.02
N ILE A 257 -19.83 -9.31 5.02
CA ILE A 257 -19.05 -9.68 6.21
C ILE A 257 -18.20 -8.49 6.68
N LYS A 258 -17.54 -7.81 5.74
CA LYS A 258 -16.72 -6.63 6.06
C LYS A 258 -17.55 -5.51 6.69
N LEU A 259 -18.70 -5.17 6.10
CA LEU A 259 -19.56 -4.10 6.62
C LEU A 259 -20.02 -4.39 8.04
N GLU A 260 -20.50 -5.58 8.28
CA GLU A 260 -20.94 -5.99 9.62
C GLU A 260 -19.79 -5.89 10.63
N MET A 261 -18.60 -6.41 10.27
CA MET A 261 -17.45 -6.43 11.16
C MET A 261 -16.78 -5.05 11.34
N TYR A 262 -16.85 -4.18 10.32
CA TYR A 262 -16.24 -2.83 10.43
C TYR A 262 -17.12 -1.87 11.23
N LYS A 263 -18.41 -2.06 11.29
CA LYS A 263 -19.36 -1.18 11.98
C LYS A 263 -18.95 -0.85 13.43
N PRO A 264 -18.67 -1.81 14.31
CA PRO A 264 -18.23 -1.49 15.68
C PRO A 264 -16.86 -0.77 15.72
N PHE A 265 -15.95 -1.06 14.77
CA PHE A 265 -14.67 -0.35 14.67
C PHE A 265 -14.87 1.10 14.26
N ILE A 266 -15.74 1.35 13.27
CA ILE A 266 -16.06 2.71 12.81
C ILE A 266 -16.69 3.49 13.94
N GLN A 267 -17.67 2.94 14.65
CA GLN A 267 -18.30 3.57 15.82
C GLN A 267 -17.27 3.96 16.89
N LYS A 268 -16.35 3.04 17.17
CA LYS A 268 -15.31 3.30 18.19
C LYS A 268 -14.30 4.36 17.75
N MET A 269 -13.93 4.37 16.45
CA MET A 269 -13.08 5.43 15.91
C MET A 269 -13.77 6.79 15.92
N GLU A 270 -15.09 6.84 15.69
CA GLU A 270 -15.89 8.06 15.80
C GLU A 270 -16.01 8.56 17.23
N GLU A 271 -16.22 7.66 18.18
CA GLU A 271 -16.22 7.99 19.63
C GLU A 271 -14.92 8.67 20.05
N TYR A 272 -13.76 8.19 19.56
CA TYR A 272 -12.46 8.77 19.87
C TYR A 272 -12.03 9.91 18.94
N ASN A 273 -12.89 10.31 17.98
CA ASN A 273 -12.53 11.30 16.95
C ASN A 273 -11.29 10.93 16.15
N ILE A 274 -11.04 9.65 15.92
CA ILE A 274 -9.92 9.16 15.12
C ILE A 274 -10.29 9.23 13.64
N PRO A 275 -9.54 9.92 12.77
CA PRO A 275 -9.75 9.86 11.35
C PRO A 275 -9.55 8.43 10.82
N TYR A 276 -10.42 7.96 9.95
CA TYR A 276 -10.30 6.61 9.42
C TYR A 276 -10.44 6.54 7.89
N SER A 277 -9.86 5.49 7.36
CA SER A 277 -9.89 5.17 5.95
C SER A 277 -10.27 3.70 5.73
N ILE A 278 -11.12 3.44 4.74
CA ILE A 278 -11.41 2.09 4.28
C ILE A 278 -10.70 1.87 2.95
N ALA A 279 -9.80 0.88 2.92
CA ALA A 279 -8.97 0.63 1.75
C ALA A 279 -9.54 -0.43 0.80
N ASP A 280 -10.61 -1.12 1.18
CA ASP A 280 -11.38 -1.98 0.30
C ASP A 280 -12.04 -1.15 -0.79
N ASN A 281 -11.85 -1.55 -2.07
CA ASN A 281 -12.32 -0.75 -3.20
C ASN A 281 -13.85 -0.58 -3.18
N GLU A 282 -14.56 -1.63 -2.82
CA GLU A 282 -16.03 -1.69 -2.77
C GLU A 282 -16.63 -0.92 -1.58
N LEU A 283 -15.83 -0.64 -0.54
CA LEU A 283 -16.30 0.03 0.68
C LEU A 283 -15.67 1.42 0.89
N ARG A 284 -15.01 1.99 -0.12
CA ARG A 284 -14.36 3.31 0.02
C ARG A 284 -15.32 4.45 0.29
N TYR A 285 -16.59 4.29 -0.04
CA TYR A 285 -17.62 5.30 0.19
C TYR A 285 -17.89 5.57 1.67
N ILE A 286 -17.62 4.61 2.56
CA ILE A 286 -17.74 4.81 4.02
C ILE A 286 -16.47 5.39 4.66
N SER A 287 -15.43 5.68 3.88
CA SER A 287 -14.19 6.26 4.35
C SER A 287 -14.36 7.76 4.63
N LYS A 288 -13.83 8.26 5.76
CA LYS A 288 -13.83 9.71 6.04
C LYS A 288 -12.71 10.46 5.35
N ASN A 289 -11.61 9.80 5.01
CA ASN A 289 -10.48 10.42 4.32
C ASN A 289 -10.58 10.25 2.80
N LYS A 290 -10.06 11.21 2.07
CA LYS A 290 -9.96 11.17 0.61
C LYS A 290 -8.90 10.18 0.11
N CYS A 291 -7.87 9.92 0.91
CA CYS A 291 -6.85 8.92 0.62
C CYS A 291 -7.03 7.70 1.50
N CYS A 292 -7.03 6.50 0.92
CA CYS A 292 -7.11 5.25 1.68
C CYS A 292 -5.92 5.02 2.63
N CYS A 293 -4.87 5.81 2.53
CA CYS A 293 -3.72 5.78 3.44
C CYS A 293 -3.84 6.79 4.60
N GLY A 294 -4.88 7.63 4.61
CA GLY A 294 -5.08 8.68 5.60
C GLY A 294 -4.55 10.05 5.16
N ASP A 295 -5.42 11.04 5.09
CA ASP A 295 -5.06 12.38 4.58
C ASP A 295 -4.00 13.06 5.45
N ARG A 296 -4.02 12.83 6.76
CA ARG A 296 -3.04 13.41 7.69
C ARG A 296 -1.63 12.83 7.58
N LEU A 297 -1.51 11.63 7.02
CA LEU A 297 -0.23 10.91 6.86
C LEU A 297 0.46 11.26 5.55
N VAL A 298 -0.24 11.91 4.62
CA VAL A 298 0.25 12.12 3.26
C VAL A 298 0.50 13.60 3.04
N LYS A 299 1.72 13.97 2.64
CA LYS A 299 2.04 15.36 2.32
C LYS A 299 1.45 15.80 1.00
N LYS A 300 1.57 14.99 -0.03
CA LYS A 300 1.04 15.26 -1.36
C LYS A 300 0.51 13.99 -2.00
N ALA A 301 -0.78 13.95 -2.30
CA ALA A 301 -1.47 12.87 -3.00
C ALA A 301 -2.08 13.39 -4.30
N LEU A 302 -2.47 12.47 -5.17
CA LEU A 302 -3.28 12.82 -6.33
C LEU A 302 -4.71 13.18 -5.87
N SER A 303 -5.21 14.31 -6.36
CA SER A 303 -6.53 14.85 -5.98
C SER A 303 -7.71 14.06 -6.57
N PHE A 304 -7.49 13.31 -7.63
CA PHE A 304 -8.54 12.59 -8.37
C PHE A 304 -8.63 11.08 -8.07
N ASN A 305 -8.18 10.65 -6.90
CA ASN A 305 -8.35 9.24 -6.51
C ASN A 305 -9.82 8.88 -6.30
N THR A 306 -10.13 7.56 -6.38
CA THR A 306 -11.51 7.05 -6.32
C THR A 306 -12.27 7.52 -5.08
N THR A 307 -11.64 7.51 -3.90
CA THR A 307 -12.31 7.91 -2.66
C THR A 307 -12.73 9.38 -2.71
N ALA A 308 -11.84 10.27 -3.16
CA ALA A 308 -12.15 11.68 -3.30
C ALA A 308 -13.28 11.93 -4.31
N LEU A 309 -13.29 11.18 -5.42
CA LEU A 309 -14.35 11.28 -6.44
C LEU A 309 -15.70 10.80 -5.92
N ILE A 310 -15.73 9.67 -5.20
CA ILE A 310 -16.97 9.16 -4.56
C ILE A 310 -17.52 10.17 -3.55
N GLN A 311 -16.67 10.75 -2.71
CA GLN A 311 -17.10 11.75 -1.72
C GLN A 311 -17.65 13.02 -2.38
N LYS A 312 -17.12 13.39 -3.54
CA LYS A 312 -17.57 14.60 -4.26
C LYS A 312 -18.85 14.38 -5.07
N TYR A 313 -18.98 13.25 -5.76
CA TYR A 313 -20.03 13.02 -6.77
C TYR A 313 -21.01 11.90 -6.41
N GLY A 314 -20.78 11.18 -5.30
CA GLY A 314 -21.60 10.05 -4.89
C GLY A 314 -21.20 8.73 -5.56
N ILE A 315 -21.82 7.65 -5.10
CA ILE A 315 -21.64 6.32 -5.68
C ILE A 315 -22.36 6.23 -7.02
N GLY A 316 -21.75 5.49 -7.96
CA GLY A 316 -22.32 5.32 -9.30
C GLY A 316 -22.01 6.48 -10.27
N TYR A 317 -21.21 7.47 -9.86
CA TYR A 317 -20.74 8.51 -10.79
C TYR A 317 -20.00 7.90 -11.99
N ASN A 318 -20.19 8.50 -13.15
CA ASN A 318 -19.34 8.23 -14.30
C ASN A 318 -17.99 8.92 -14.07
N ARG A 319 -16.93 8.13 -13.91
CA ARG A 319 -15.59 8.66 -13.59
C ARG A 319 -15.05 9.61 -14.65
N CYS A 320 -15.37 9.34 -15.91
CA CYS A 320 -14.95 10.19 -17.00
C CYS A 320 -15.67 11.53 -16.93
N ASP A 321 -16.98 11.50 -16.72
CA ASP A 321 -17.81 12.71 -16.60
C ASP A 321 -17.37 13.53 -15.38
N ALA A 322 -17.14 12.88 -14.23
CA ALA A 322 -16.64 13.55 -13.03
C ALA A 322 -15.26 14.19 -13.25
N LEU A 323 -14.36 13.54 -13.97
CA LEU A 323 -13.06 14.11 -14.32
C LEU A 323 -13.16 15.23 -15.36
N CYS A 324 -14.12 15.13 -16.30
CA CYS A 324 -14.38 16.17 -17.29
C CYS A 324 -15.06 17.41 -16.69
N GLU A 325 -15.89 17.24 -15.66
CA GLU A 325 -16.47 18.36 -14.91
C GLU A 325 -15.42 19.18 -14.14
N LEU A 326 -14.26 18.58 -13.83
CA LEU A 326 -13.13 19.27 -13.21
C LEU A 326 -12.37 20.20 -14.18
N GLY A 327 -12.76 20.24 -15.43
CA GLY A 327 -12.15 21.01 -16.51
C GLY A 327 -12.14 20.18 -17.80
N SER A 328 -11.97 20.81 -18.95
CA SER A 328 -11.77 20.05 -20.17
C SER A 328 -10.58 19.12 -20.01
N CYS A 329 -10.58 17.96 -20.68
CA CYS A 329 -9.41 17.07 -20.71
C CYS A 329 -8.11 17.79 -21.11
N LYS A 330 -8.21 18.99 -21.66
CA LYS A 330 -7.08 19.87 -21.99
C LYS A 330 -6.39 20.42 -20.75
N ASP A 331 -7.10 20.70 -19.68
CA ASP A 331 -6.60 21.43 -18.51
C ASP A 331 -6.64 20.62 -17.22
N CYS A 332 -7.20 19.40 -17.25
CA CYS A 332 -7.30 18.56 -16.07
C CYS A 332 -5.93 18.03 -15.63
N GLU A 333 -5.78 17.79 -14.31
CA GLU A 333 -4.55 17.23 -13.74
C GLU A 333 -4.20 15.86 -14.34
N CYS A 334 -5.20 15.06 -14.72
CA CYS A 334 -4.98 13.82 -15.45
C CYS A 334 -4.19 14.02 -16.72
N LYS A 335 -4.52 15.02 -17.53
CA LYS A 335 -3.79 15.31 -18.76
C LYS A 335 -2.36 15.72 -18.50
N LYS A 336 -2.12 16.56 -17.50
CA LYS A 336 -0.78 16.98 -17.09
C LYS A 336 0.05 15.79 -16.63
N LEU A 337 -0.56 14.88 -15.85
CA LEU A 337 0.10 13.67 -15.34
C LEU A 337 0.37 12.63 -16.43
N PHE A 338 -0.56 12.46 -17.37
CA PHE A 338 -0.50 11.38 -18.36
C PHE A 338 -0.03 11.83 -19.75
N ALA A 339 0.16 13.13 -19.96
CA ALA A 339 0.72 13.64 -21.23
C ALA A 339 2.08 13.02 -21.58
N SER A 340 2.81 12.57 -20.58
CA SER A 340 4.10 11.89 -20.70
C SER A 340 4.02 10.36 -20.65
N HIS A 341 2.82 9.77 -20.47
CA HIS A 341 2.67 8.33 -20.30
C HIS A 341 2.13 7.67 -21.56
N ARG A 342 2.98 6.89 -22.23
CA ARG A 342 2.55 5.99 -23.31
C ARG A 342 2.40 4.57 -22.77
N GLN A 343 1.14 4.15 -22.60
CA GLN A 343 0.82 2.73 -22.60
C GLN A 343 0.62 2.29 -24.06
N GLU A 344 0.98 1.06 -24.38
CA GLU A 344 0.76 0.50 -25.70
C GLU A 344 -0.72 0.64 -26.11
N GLY A 345 -1.00 1.31 -27.22
CA GLY A 345 -2.34 1.60 -27.70
C GLY A 345 -3.11 2.71 -26.96
N VAL A 346 -2.46 3.48 -26.07
CA VAL A 346 -3.03 4.68 -25.44
C VAL A 346 -2.35 5.90 -26.07
N VAL A 347 -3.13 6.70 -26.77
CA VAL A 347 -2.64 7.86 -27.53
C VAL A 347 -3.00 9.17 -26.81
N THR A 348 -4.10 9.18 -26.06
CA THR A 348 -4.62 10.35 -25.38
C THR A 348 -4.95 10.05 -23.91
N VAL A 349 -5.19 11.11 -23.12
CA VAL A 349 -5.70 10.97 -21.75
C VAL A 349 -7.06 10.29 -21.76
N GLU A 350 -7.91 10.61 -22.74
CA GLU A 350 -9.22 9.99 -22.92
C GLU A 350 -9.08 8.49 -23.19
N ASP A 351 -8.16 8.07 -24.06
CA ASP A 351 -7.86 6.65 -24.27
C ASP A 351 -7.38 5.96 -22.99
N PHE A 352 -6.56 6.64 -22.19
CA PHE A 352 -6.11 6.12 -20.91
C PHE A 352 -7.27 5.97 -19.92
N ILE A 353 -8.15 6.98 -19.81
CA ILE A 353 -9.33 6.95 -18.97
C ILE A 353 -10.26 5.82 -19.44
N ASN A 354 -10.58 5.76 -20.72
CA ASN A 354 -11.43 4.72 -21.30
C ASN A 354 -10.86 3.32 -21.05
N ARG A 355 -9.58 3.12 -21.28
CA ARG A 355 -8.93 1.82 -21.11
C ARG A 355 -8.86 1.39 -19.65
N ASN A 356 -8.62 2.31 -18.74
CA ASN A 356 -8.41 1.98 -17.32
C ASN A 356 -9.68 2.07 -16.48
N PHE A 357 -10.68 2.86 -16.90
CA PHE A 357 -11.91 3.07 -16.14
C PHE A 357 -13.17 2.52 -16.80
N HIS A 358 -13.29 2.60 -18.13
CA HIS A 358 -14.48 2.14 -18.86
C HIS A 358 -14.32 0.74 -19.48
N ASN A 359 -13.17 0.43 -20.06
CA ASN A 359 -12.97 -0.82 -20.81
C ASN A 359 -12.45 -1.99 -19.99
N LYS A 360 -11.92 -1.76 -18.80
CA LYS A 360 -11.66 -2.90 -17.92
C LYS A 360 -13.02 -3.41 -17.43
N LYS A 361 -13.41 -4.56 -17.92
CA LYS A 361 -14.42 -5.45 -17.30
C LYS A 361 -14.09 -5.74 -15.82
N ASN A 362 -13.26 -4.94 -15.19
CA ASN A 362 -12.71 -5.10 -13.87
C ASN A 362 -13.42 -4.16 -12.90
N SER A 363 -14.18 -4.80 -12.22
CA SER A 363 -14.35 -4.84 -10.77
C SER A 363 -14.89 -3.59 -10.09
N VAL A 364 -14.24 -2.45 -10.12
CA VAL A 364 -14.66 -1.33 -9.27
C VAL A 364 -16.00 -0.72 -9.72
N SER A 365 -16.23 -0.53 -11.03
CA SER A 365 -17.52 0.00 -11.51
C SER A 365 -18.67 -1.01 -11.42
N LYS A 366 -18.40 -2.31 -11.66
CA LYS A 366 -19.38 -3.37 -11.48
C LYS A 366 -19.67 -3.67 -10.01
N GLU A 367 -18.66 -3.58 -9.17
CA GLU A 367 -18.81 -3.70 -7.73
C GLU A 367 -19.62 -2.51 -7.17
N PHE A 368 -19.33 -1.30 -7.60
CA PHE A 368 -20.14 -0.14 -7.19
C PHE A 368 -21.56 -0.17 -7.75
N GLN A 369 -21.79 -0.62 -8.98
CA GLN A 369 -23.15 -0.83 -9.51
C GLN A 369 -23.89 -1.87 -8.69
N ARG A 370 -23.24 -3.00 -8.36
CA ARG A 370 -23.84 -4.05 -7.53
C ARG A 370 -24.17 -3.53 -6.13
N LEU A 371 -23.32 -2.69 -5.55
CA LEU A 371 -23.55 -2.08 -4.24
C LEU A 371 -24.68 -1.07 -4.25
N THR A 372 -24.85 -0.31 -5.34
CA THR A 372 -25.96 0.65 -5.48
C THR A 372 -27.32 -0.01 -5.76
N GLU A 373 -27.33 -1.23 -6.28
CA GLU A 373 -28.52 -2.00 -6.55
C GLU A 373 -28.96 -2.84 -5.33
N ASP A 374 -28.08 -3.03 -4.34
CA ASP A 374 -28.36 -3.81 -3.14
C ASP A 374 -28.95 -2.92 -2.05
N GLU A 375 -30.16 -3.27 -1.55
CA GLU A 375 -30.83 -2.50 -0.50
C GLU A 375 -30.07 -2.46 0.81
N PHE A 376 -29.26 -3.49 1.09
CA PHE A 376 -28.38 -3.54 2.26
C PHE A 376 -27.40 -2.35 2.33
N TYR A 377 -26.94 -1.86 1.19
CA TYR A 377 -26.00 -0.74 1.13
C TYR A 377 -26.66 0.63 1.14
N LYS A 378 -27.96 0.71 0.89
CA LYS A 378 -28.72 1.96 0.97
C LYS A 378 -28.76 2.54 2.39
N GLU A 379 -28.63 1.68 3.40
CA GLU A 379 -28.59 2.06 4.82
C GLU A 379 -27.33 2.85 5.22
N TYR A 380 -26.28 2.79 4.38
CA TYR A 380 -24.98 3.42 4.61
C TYR A 380 -24.68 4.60 3.68
N LEU A 381 -25.63 4.92 2.81
CA LEU A 381 -25.62 6.06 1.91
C LEU A 381 -26.45 7.21 2.47
#